data_f8b7b1ec35a67b9a1dba39eee1f79aa6
#
_entry.id   f8b7b1ec35a67b9a1dba39eee1f79aa6
#
_cell.length_a   1.000
_cell.length_b   1.000
_cell.length_c   1.000
_cell.angle_alpha   90.00
_cell.angle_beta   90.00
_cell.angle_gamma   90.00
#
_symmetry.space_group_name_H-M   'P 1'
#
loop_
_entity.id
_entity.type
_entity.pdbx_description
1 polymer ?
#
loop_
_entity_poly.entity_id
_entity_poly.type
_entity_poly.pdbx_seq_one_letter_code
_entity_poly.pdbx_strand_id
1 'polypeptide(L)'
;MVQKIPSDFTGLEHLATAVMLLNNAHQIVYANPSAEVLFAVSATQIASSQITEVFLNCEILQLAIENAIKNNSPFREHELIITTVRQQSFAVTCTVTPIEMRNACLLIEFQQMDQQLRIAREERMLIQQQANSELLRNLAHEIRNPLGGLRGAAQLLEHELPQANLREYTQVIIKEADRLQSLMDRLLVPHRVPKYEPTNIHEVLERVRSLLLAESPNNIKVRRDYDTSLPDLIGDREKLIQTVLNIARNAVQAMQSAGIENAEVVLRTRAERQVTLAKKRYRVAIKLQIIDNGPGIATDIRDKIFYPLVSGREGGSGLGLALAQTFITQHHGMIDCESQPGKTCFTILLPVESTVIKQAVITQ
;
A
#
# COMPACT_ATOMS: atom_id res chain seq x y z
N MET A 1 -33.93 -0.19 36.18
CA MET A 1 -33.73 -1.61 36.50
C MET A 1 -32.35 -1.98 35.96
N VAL A 2 -31.38 -2.21 36.83
CA VAL A 2 -30.05 -2.67 36.43
C VAL A 2 -30.23 -4.10 35.94
N GLN A 3 -30.04 -4.31 34.63
CA GLN A 3 -30.04 -5.64 34.06
C GLN A 3 -28.87 -6.44 34.69
N LYS A 4 -29.22 -7.49 35.44
CA LYS A 4 -28.23 -8.38 36.05
C LYS A 4 -27.41 -9.00 34.94
N ILE A 5 -26.16 -8.63 34.86
CA ILE A 5 -25.16 -9.24 33.98
C ILE A 5 -25.11 -10.72 34.30
N PRO A 6 -25.17 -11.62 33.30
CA PRO A 6 -24.99 -13.03 33.55
C PRO A 6 -23.68 -13.27 34.28
N SER A 7 -23.71 -14.03 35.35
CA SER A 7 -22.54 -14.34 36.21
C SER A 7 -21.30 -14.86 35.44
N ASP A 8 -21.49 -15.28 34.20
CA ASP A 8 -20.48 -15.91 33.36
C ASP A 8 -19.50 -14.90 32.72
N PHE A 9 -19.77 -13.57 32.80
CA PHE A 9 -18.96 -12.53 32.12
C PHE A 9 -18.28 -11.53 33.07
N THR A 10 -18.41 -11.73 34.39
CA THR A 10 -17.93 -10.77 35.41
C THR A 10 -16.44 -10.43 35.30
N GLY A 11 -15.60 -11.33 34.75
CA GLY A 11 -14.19 -11.05 34.54
C GLY A 11 -13.88 -10.09 33.36
N LEU A 12 -14.77 -10.01 32.38
CA LEU A 12 -14.57 -9.17 31.18
C LEU A 12 -14.84 -7.68 31.43
N GLU A 13 -15.55 -7.34 32.51
CA GLU A 13 -15.87 -5.96 32.88
C GLU A 13 -14.66 -5.13 33.28
N HIS A 14 -13.63 -5.78 33.79
CA HIS A 14 -12.42 -5.13 34.27
C HIS A 14 -11.31 -5.05 33.22
N LEU A 15 -11.56 -5.57 32.02
CA LEU A 15 -10.59 -5.47 30.92
C LEU A 15 -10.54 -4.05 30.35
N ALA A 16 -9.34 -3.51 30.21
CA ALA A 16 -9.11 -2.25 29.52
C ALA A 16 -9.32 -2.36 27.98
N THR A 17 -9.26 -3.57 27.44
CA THR A 17 -9.54 -3.87 26.03
C THR A 17 -11.06 -3.87 25.80
N ALA A 18 -11.51 -3.28 24.72
CA ALA A 18 -12.92 -3.34 24.34
C ALA A 18 -13.28 -4.75 23.86
N VAL A 19 -14.28 -5.38 24.50
CA VAL A 19 -14.68 -6.74 24.21
C VAL A 19 -16.16 -6.80 23.88
N MET A 20 -16.50 -7.54 22.83
CA MET A 20 -17.87 -7.91 22.46
C MET A 20 -17.97 -9.41 22.29
N LEU A 21 -19.11 -9.98 22.72
CA LEU A 21 -19.43 -11.39 22.51
C LEU A 21 -20.62 -11.51 21.55
N LEU A 22 -20.50 -12.45 20.62
CA LEU A 22 -21.55 -12.74 19.65
C LEU A 22 -22.08 -14.17 19.84
N ASN A 23 -23.38 -14.34 19.58
CA ASN A 23 -24.02 -15.65 19.47
C ASN A 23 -23.84 -16.24 18.05
N ASN A 24 -24.37 -17.45 17.83
CA ASN A 24 -24.34 -18.14 16.54
C ASN A 24 -25.11 -17.40 15.42
N ALA A 25 -25.99 -16.46 15.74
CA ALA A 25 -26.68 -15.60 14.79
C ALA A 25 -25.92 -14.28 14.54
N HIS A 26 -24.68 -14.14 15.03
CA HIS A 26 -23.84 -12.94 14.97
C HIS A 26 -24.48 -11.71 15.67
N GLN A 27 -25.36 -11.95 16.64
CA GLN A 27 -25.93 -10.89 17.46
C GLN A 27 -25.06 -10.65 18.68
N ILE A 28 -24.96 -9.40 19.09
CA ILE A 28 -24.18 -8.98 20.26
C ILE A 28 -24.93 -9.40 21.52
N VAL A 29 -24.33 -10.31 22.29
CA VAL A 29 -24.88 -10.78 23.57
C VAL A 29 -24.29 -10.06 24.78
N TYR A 30 -23.08 -9.49 24.60
CA TYR A 30 -22.38 -8.76 25.63
C TYR A 30 -21.41 -7.74 25.03
N ALA A 31 -21.28 -6.59 25.68
CA ALA A 31 -20.21 -5.61 25.44
C ALA A 31 -19.74 -5.08 26.79
N ASN A 32 -18.43 -5.03 27.00
CA ASN A 32 -17.85 -4.55 28.25
C ASN A 32 -17.80 -3.00 28.30
N PRO A 33 -17.58 -2.38 29.48
CA PRO A 33 -17.52 -0.92 29.62
C PRO A 33 -16.47 -0.25 28.70
N SER A 34 -15.35 -0.93 28.43
CA SER A 34 -14.33 -0.44 27.50
C SER A 34 -14.85 -0.36 26.07
N ALA A 35 -15.71 -1.28 25.63
CA ALA A 35 -16.36 -1.22 24.32
C ALA A 35 -17.40 -0.08 24.25
N GLU A 36 -18.15 0.16 25.33
CA GLU A 36 -19.08 1.29 25.40
C GLU A 36 -18.34 2.62 25.26
N VAL A 37 -17.23 2.78 25.95
CA VAL A 37 -16.36 3.99 25.89
C VAL A 37 -15.73 4.14 24.50
N LEU A 38 -15.16 3.06 23.96
CA LEU A 38 -14.46 3.10 22.66
C LEU A 38 -15.39 3.53 21.53
N PHE A 39 -16.58 2.95 21.45
CA PHE A 39 -17.50 3.15 20.32
C PHE A 39 -18.58 4.20 20.62
N ALA A 40 -18.59 4.78 21.82
CA ALA A 40 -19.61 5.71 22.29
C ALA A 40 -21.05 5.15 22.14
N VAL A 41 -21.23 3.85 22.42
CA VAL A 41 -22.51 3.12 22.36
C VAL A 41 -22.82 2.54 23.73
N SER A 42 -24.10 2.40 24.07
CA SER A 42 -24.50 1.71 25.30
C SER A 42 -24.69 0.23 25.04
N ALA A 43 -24.12 -0.63 25.90
CA ALA A 43 -24.31 -2.08 25.84
C ALA A 43 -25.78 -2.49 25.80
N THR A 44 -26.64 -1.75 26.53
CA THR A 44 -28.10 -2.00 26.53
C THR A 44 -28.77 -1.65 25.21
N GLN A 45 -28.24 -0.68 24.44
CA GLN A 45 -28.78 -0.29 23.14
C GLN A 45 -28.40 -1.27 22.04
N ILE A 46 -27.18 -1.86 22.12
CA ILE A 46 -26.67 -2.77 21.10
C ILE A 46 -26.93 -4.24 21.42
N ALA A 47 -27.46 -4.54 22.64
CA ALA A 47 -27.82 -5.91 23.02
C ALA A 47 -28.84 -6.49 22.04
N SER A 48 -28.57 -7.71 21.56
CA SER A 48 -29.37 -8.44 20.56
C SER A 48 -29.39 -7.85 19.15
N SER A 49 -28.66 -6.73 18.89
CA SER A 49 -28.50 -6.19 17.54
C SER A 49 -27.44 -7.00 16.77
N GLN A 50 -27.60 -7.03 15.46
CA GLN A 50 -26.55 -7.56 14.58
C GLN A 50 -25.37 -6.61 14.55
N ILE A 51 -24.16 -7.14 14.40
CA ILE A 51 -22.94 -6.32 14.33
C ILE A 51 -22.99 -5.31 13.16
N THR A 52 -23.70 -5.67 12.09
CA THR A 52 -23.96 -4.83 10.90
C THR A 52 -24.94 -3.67 11.17
N GLU A 53 -25.74 -3.74 12.21
CA GLU A 53 -26.65 -2.66 12.63
C GLU A 53 -25.93 -1.61 13.49
N VAL A 54 -24.83 -2.01 14.13
CA VAL A 54 -24.03 -1.15 15.01
C VAL A 54 -22.93 -0.46 14.24
N PHE A 55 -22.34 -1.13 13.26
CA PHE A 55 -21.20 -0.62 12.47
C PHE A 55 -21.55 -0.57 10.97
N LEU A 56 -21.26 0.58 10.34
CA LEU A 56 -21.62 0.82 8.92
C LEU A 56 -20.67 0.14 7.92
N ASN A 57 -19.40 -0.03 8.26
CA ASN A 57 -18.36 -0.58 7.37
C ASN A 57 -17.89 -1.93 7.92
N CYS A 58 -18.75 -2.95 7.84
CA CYS A 58 -18.52 -4.24 8.49
C CYS A 58 -17.89 -5.29 7.57
N GLU A 59 -17.68 -5.02 6.27
CA GLU A 59 -17.25 -6.03 5.31
C GLU A 59 -15.96 -6.77 5.76
N ILE A 60 -14.95 -6.02 6.22
CA ILE A 60 -13.68 -6.60 6.69
C ILE A 60 -13.89 -7.35 8.02
N LEU A 61 -14.72 -6.80 8.92
CA LEU A 61 -15.03 -7.44 10.19
C LEU A 61 -15.82 -8.74 9.98
N GLN A 62 -16.76 -8.77 9.05
CA GLN A 62 -17.48 -9.99 8.66
C GLN A 62 -16.53 -11.03 8.09
N LEU A 63 -15.60 -10.63 7.23
CA LEU A 63 -14.57 -11.52 6.69
C LEU A 63 -13.67 -12.09 7.79
N ALA A 64 -13.33 -11.27 8.79
CA ALA A 64 -12.56 -11.72 9.95
C ALA A 64 -13.33 -12.75 10.78
N ILE A 65 -14.63 -12.53 10.96
CA ILE A 65 -15.54 -13.46 11.65
C ILE A 65 -15.62 -14.79 10.87
N GLU A 66 -15.86 -14.73 9.56
CA GLU A 66 -15.95 -15.93 8.72
C GLU A 66 -14.63 -16.73 8.72
N ASN A 67 -13.48 -16.05 8.65
CA ASN A 67 -12.18 -16.70 8.69
C ASN A 67 -11.92 -17.37 10.05
N ALA A 68 -12.28 -16.71 11.15
CA ALA A 68 -12.14 -17.28 12.51
C ALA A 68 -12.99 -18.53 12.67
N ILE A 69 -14.24 -18.51 12.21
CA ILE A 69 -15.16 -19.65 12.27
C ILE A 69 -14.65 -20.80 11.38
N LYS A 70 -14.31 -20.50 10.13
CA LYS A 70 -13.86 -21.51 9.16
C LYS A 70 -12.62 -22.27 9.61
N ASN A 71 -11.68 -21.56 10.23
CA ASN A 71 -10.41 -22.14 10.67
C ASN A 71 -10.44 -22.62 12.12
N ASN A 72 -11.54 -22.37 12.84
CA ASN A 72 -11.69 -22.61 14.29
C ASN A 72 -10.46 -22.13 15.09
N SER A 73 -9.95 -20.94 14.76
CA SER A 73 -8.75 -20.36 15.35
C SER A 73 -8.87 -18.84 15.44
N PRO A 74 -8.18 -18.19 16.39
CA PRO A 74 -8.17 -16.73 16.46
C PRO A 74 -7.71 -16.10 15.15
N PHE A 75 -8.44 -15.13 14.66
CA PHE A 75 -8.10 -14.33 13.49
C PHE A 75 -7.92 -12.87 13.90
N ARG A 76 -6.79 -12.28 13.53
CA ARG A 76 -6.47 -10.90 13.85
C ARG A 76 -6.41 -10.07 12.57
N GLU A 77 -7.18 -8.98 12.56
CA GLU A 77 -7.13 -7.95 11.53
C GLU A 77 -6.50 -6.67 12.09
N HIS A 78 -5.48 -6.18 11.39
CA HIS A 78 -4.79 -4.95 11.76
C HIS A 78 -5.35 -3.76 11.00
N GLU A 79 -5.39 -2.59 11.65
CA GLU A 79 -5.78 -1.32 11.03
C GLU A 79 -7.21 -1.29 10.46
N LEU A 80 -8.15 -1.92 11.18
CA LEU A 80 -9.55 -1.89 10.82
C LEU A 80 -10.16 -0.53 11.16
N ILE A 81 -10.75 0.13 10.17
CA ILE A 81 -11.53 1.36 10.41
C ILE A 81 -12.98 0.97 10.58
N ILE A 82 -13.47 1.05 11.81
CA ILE A 82 -14.87 0.80 12.15
C ILE A 82 -15.58 2.14 12.24
N THR A 83 -16.69 2.26 11.53
CA THR A 83 -17.57 3.44 11.58
C THR A 83 -18.89 3.06 12.26
N THR A 84 -19.23 3.73 13.35
CA THR A 84 -20.52 3.53 14.02
C THR A 84 -21.66 4.22 13.27
N VAL A 85 -22.91 3.84 13.56
CA VAL A 85 -24.14 4.48 13.01
C VAL A 85 -24.15 5.98 13.26
N ARG A 86 -23.45 6.48 14.28
CA ARG A 86 -23.28 7.91 14.58
C ARG A 86 -22.22 8.60 13.72
N GLN A 87 -21.72 7.93 12.68
CA GLN A 87 -20.69 8.41 11.76
C GLN A 87 -19.34 8.74 12.44
N GLN A 88 -19.05 8.13 13.58
CA GLN A 88 -17.73 8.22 14.21
C GLN A 88 -16.87 7.04 13.73
N SER A 89 -15.67 7.32 13.28
CA SER A 89 -14.72 6.30 12.77
C SER A 89 -13.59 6.10 13.76
N PHE A 90 -13.29 4.83 14.04
CA PHE A 90 -12.25 4.40 14.97
C PHE A 90 -11.29 3.48 14.24
N ALA A 91 -9.98 3.77 14.33
CA ALA A 91 -8.95 2.86 13.87
C ALA A 91 -8.63 1.88 15.01
N VAL A 92 -8.87 0.60 14.77
CA VAL A 92 -8.70 -0.45 15.77
C VAL A 92 -7.99 -1.66 15.17
N THR A 93 -7.27 -2.41 16.00
CA THR A 93 -6.92 -3.79 15.71
C THR A 93 -8.04 -4.67 16.26
N CYS A 94 -8.54 -5.58 15.45
CA CYS A 94 -9.60 -6.50 15.82
C CYS A 94 -9.05 -7.92 15.90
N THR A 95 -9.34 -8.63 16.99
CA THR A 95 -9.07 -10.07 17.11
C THR A 95 -10.39 -10.79 17.34
N VAL A 96 -10.71 -11.72 16.47
CA VAL A 96 -11.91 -12.57 16.57
C VAL A 96 -11.47 -13.96 17.00
N THR A 97 -11.97 -14.41 18.14
CA THR A 97 -11.65 -15.72 18.74
C THR A 97 -12.91 -16.56 18.86
N PRO A 98 -12.98 -17.74 18.23
CA PRO A 98 -14.05 -18.70 18.50
C PRO A 98 -13.97 -19.18 19.95
N ILE A 99 -15.11 -19.19 20.62
CA ILE A 99 -15.21 -19.63 22.01
C ILE A 99 -16.39 -20.58 22.18
N GLU A 100 -16.32 -21.46 23.16
CA GLU A 100 -17.41 -22.36 23.54
C GLU A 100 -18.03 -21.89 24.87
N MET A 101 -19.00 -20.99 24.78
CA MET A 101 -19.77 -20.53 25.94
C MET A 101 -21.27 -20.76 25.72
N ARG A 102 -22.03 -20.89 26.81
CA ARG A 102 -23.45 -21.25 26.75
C ARG A 102 -24.32 -20.35 25.86
N ASN A 103 -23.96 -19.05 25.74
CA ASN A 103 -24.71 -18.05 25.00
C ASN A 103 -23.89 -17.26 24.00
N ALA A 104 -22.61 -17.60 23.84
CA ALA A 104 -21.69 -16.89 22.94
C ALA A 104 -20.77 -17.89 22.23
N CYS A 105 -20.53 -17.68 20.94
CA CYS A 105 -19.62 -18.51 20.14
C CYS A 105 -18.39 -17.76 19.64
N LEU A 106 -18.41 -16.43 19.71
CA LEU A 106 -17.31 -15.58 19.28
C LEU A 106 -17.02 -14.51 20.31
N LEU A 107 -15.75 -14.31 20.59
CA LEU A 107 -15.22 -13.19 21.35
C LEU A 107 -14.47 -12.27 20.37
N ILE A 108 -14.84 -10.99 20.36
CA ILE A 108 -14.19 -9.98 19.56
C ILE A 108 -13.53 -8.96 20.49
N GLU A 109 -12.22 -8.82 20.35
CA GLU A 109 -11.44 -7.83 21.05
C GLU A 109 -11.11 -6.70 20.09
N PHE A 110 -11.35 -5.46 20.52
CA PHE A 110 -10.97 -4.27 19.79
C PHE A 110 -9.93 -3.48 20.61
N GLN A 111 -8.77 -3.31 20.04
CA GLN A 111 -7.74 -2.49 20.62
C GLN A 111 -7.63 -1.21 19.82
N GLN A 112 -7.89 -0.06 20.43
CA GLN A 112 -7.73 1.23 19.77
C GLN A 112 -6.26 1.39 19.36
N MET A 113 -6.04 1.75 18.11
CA MET A 113 -4.70 2.00 17.62
C MET A 113 -4.22 3.33 18.21
N ASP A 114 -3.16 3.26 19.00
CA ASP A 114 -2.56 4.46 19.58
C ASP A 114 -2.09 5.40 18.46
N GLN A 115 -2.68 6.57 18.40
CA GLN A 115 -2.34 7.58 17.39
C GLN A 115 -0.85 7.93 17.41
N GLN A 116 -0.20 7.83 18.59
CA GLN A 116 1.24 8.04 18.73
C GLN A 116 2.06 6.94 18.07
N LEU A 117 1.66 5.68 18.18
CA LEU A 117 2.34 4.56 17.51
C LEU A 117 2.22 4.66 15.99
N ARG A 118 1.06 5.11 15.49
CA ARG A 118 0.85 5.33 14.07
C ARG A 118 1.73 6.48 13.55
N ILE A 119 1.77 7.60 14.26
CA ILE A 119 2.64 8.74 13.95
C ILE A 119 4.11 8.31 13.99
N ALA A 120 4.53 7.55 15.01
CA ALA A 120 5.91 7.05 15.12
C ALA A 120 6.28 6.10 13.98
N ARG A 121 5.35 5.29 13.49
CA ARG A 121 5.55 4.40 12.34
C ARG A 121 5.69 5.19 11.04
N GLU A 122 4.81 6.18 10.83
CA GLU A 122 4.89 7.11 9.69
C GLU A 122 6.19 7.91 9.71
N GLU A 123 6.64 8.39 10.87
CA GLU A 123 7.93 9.09 11.03
C GLU A 123 9.12 8.20 10.69
N ARG A 124 9.12 6.95 11.17
CA ARG A 124 10.18 5.99 10.82
C ARG A 124 10.23 5.73 9.32
N MET A 125 9.08 5.56 8.67
CA MET A 125 9.01 5.38 7.22
C MET A 125 9.56 6.60 6.47
N LEU A 126 9.23 7.81 6.89
CA LEU A 126 9.74 9.04 6.28
C LEU A 126 11.25 9.21 6.44
N ILE A 127 11.79 8.97 7.64
CA ILE A 127 13.23 9.02 7.91
C ILE A 127 13.97 7.97 7.06
N GLN A 128 13.42 6.78 6.98
CA GLN A 128 13.98 5.70 6.18
C GLN A 128 13.97 6.01 4.68
N GLN A 129 12.90 6.64 4.17
CA GLN A 129 12.82 7.09 2.79
C GLN A 129 13.86 8.17 2.46
N GLN A 130 14.06 9.14 3.36
CA GLN A 130 15.07 10.18 3.18
C GLN A 130 16.48 9.59 3.13
N ALA A 131 16.81 8.72 4.08
CA ALA A 131 18.10 8.02 4.12
C ALA A 131 18.33 7.18 2.85
N ASN A 132 17.32 6.46 2.38
CA ASN A 132 17.41 5.69 1.13
C ASN A 132 17.64 6.59 -0.09
N SER A 133 16.98 7.73 -0.17
CA SER A 133 17.13 8.67 -1.28
C SER A 133 18.52 9.31 -1.32
N GLU A 134 19.09 9.66 -0.16
CA GLU A 134 20.46 10.17 -0.06
C GLU A 134 21.50 9.11 -0.42
N LEU A 135 21.31 7.88 0.07
CA LEU A 135 22.18 6.76 -0.21
C LEU A 135 22.21 6.43 -1.71
N LEU A 136 21.04 6.42 -2.36
CA LEU A 136 20.93 6.23 -3.81
C LEU A 136 21.66 7.33 -4.59
N ARG A 137 21.52 8.59 -4.17
CA ARG A 137 22.19 9.72 -4.83
C ARG A 137 23.71 9.58 -4.73
N ASN A 138 24.22 9.29 -3.54
CA ASN A 138 25.66 9.14 -3.32
C ASN A 138 26.22 7.94 -4.09
N LEU A 139 25.58 6.79 -4.03
CA LEU A 139 25.97 5.60 -4.80
C LEU A 139 25.98 5.86 -6.30
N ALA A 140 24.95 6.54 -6.83
CA ALA A 140 24.89 6.80 -8.25
C ALA A 140 25.99 7.77 -8.72
N HIS A 141 26.37 8.76 -7.91
CA HIS A 141 27.51 9.62 -8.20
C HIS A 141 28.84 8.85 -8.16
N GLU A 142 29.03 7.99 -7.14
CA GLU A 142 30.23 7.19 -6.98
C GLU A 142 30.39 6.10 -8.05
N ILE A 143 29.29 5.55 -8.58
CA ILE A 143 29.33 4.54 -9.67
C ILE A 143 29.50 5.23 -11.04
N ARG A 144 28.89 6.40 -11.26
CA ARG A 144 29.04 7.13 -12.54
C ARG A 144 30.49 7.44 -12.85
N ASN A 145 31.31 7.81 -11.86
CA ASN A 145 32.69 8.16 -12.04
C ASN A 145 33.52 7.00 -12.61
N PRO A 146 33.58 5.79 -12.03
CA PRO A 146 34.36 4.68 -12.61
C PRO A 146 33.79 4.20 -13.95
N LEU A 147 32.45 4.26 -14.16
CA LEU A 147 31.87 3.92 -15.47
C LEU A 147 32.33 4.91 -16.56
N GLY A 148 32.40 6.20 -16.26
CA GLY A 148 32.97 7.21 -17.17
C GLY A 148 34.41 6.95 -17.52
N GLY A 149 35.23 6.55 -16.53
CA GLY A 149 36.61 6.13 -16.72
C GLY A 149 36.76 4.88 -17.60
N LEU A 150 35.97 3.83 -17.33
CA LEU A 150 35.96 2.60 -18.14
C LEU A 150 35.54 2.86 -19.59
N ARG A 151 34.49 3.67 -19.80
CA ARG A 151 34.05 4.09 -21.12
C ARG A 151 35.13 4.84 -21.87
N GLY A 152 35.75 5.86 -21.23
CA GLY A 152 36.82 6.64 -21.82
C GLY A 152 38.05 5.81 -22.20
N ALA A 153 38.47 4.89 -21.32
CA ALA A 153 39.58 3.97 -21.59
C ALA A 153 39.26 3.02 -22.76
N ALA A 154 38.02 2.48 -22.82
CA ALA A 154 37.61 1.63 -23.93
C ALA A 154 37.55 2.40 -25.27
N GLN A 155 37.13 3.67 -25.26
CA GLN A 155 37.12 4.52 -26.45
C GLN A 155 38.55 4.82 -26.96
N LEU A 156 39.47 5.12 -26.06
CA LEU A 156 40.88 5.33 -26.42
C LEU A 156 41.47 4.05 -27.01
N LEU A 157 41.25 2.93 -26.37
CA LEU A 157 41.71 1.61 -26.85
C LEU A 157 41.14 1.28 -28.23
N GLU A 158 39.85 1.57 -28.48
CA GLU A 158 39.19 1.35 -29.78
C GLU A 158 39.89 2.12 -30.91
N HIS A 159 40.40 3.33 -30.64
CA HIS A 159 41.13 4.13 -31.61
C HIS A 159 42.51 3.55 -31.94
N GLU A 160 43.15 2.91 -30.97
CA GLU A 160 44.50 2.38 -31.13
C GLU A 160 44.53 0.95 -31.69
N LEU A 161 43.43 0.23 -31.63
CA LEU A 161 43.36 -1.16 -32.14
C LEU A 161 43.27 -1.20 -33.66
N PRO A 162 44.25 -1.82 -34.35
CA PRO A 162 44.23 -1.91 -35.81
C PRO A 162 43.24 -2.99 -36.33
N GLN A 163 42.92 -3.99 -35.51
CA GLN A 163 42.15 -5.14 -35.90
C GLN A 163 40.66 -4.95 -35.61
N ALA A 164 39.79 -5.13 -36.61
CA ALA A 164 38.34 -4.94 -36.49
C ALA A 164 37.68 -5.88 -35.45
N ASN A 165 38.16 -7.13 -35.35
CA ASN A 165 37.67 -8.10 -34.38
C ASN A 165 37.94 -7.74 -32.93
N LEU A 166 39.04 -7.00 -32.66
CA LEU A 166 39.34 -6.51 -31.30
C LEU A 166 38.52 -5.29 -30.94
N ARG A 167 38.10 -4.47 -31.92
CA ARG A 167 37.20 -3.33 -31.71
C ARG A 167 35.80 -3.77 -31.29
N GLU A 168 35.36 -4.98 -31.66
CA GLU A 168 34.09 -5.51 -31.21
C GLU A 168 34.03 -5.66 -29.68
N TYR A 169 35.15 -6.05 -29.05
CA TYR A 169 35.22 -6.14 -27.58
C TYR A 169 35.15 -4.75 -26.91
N THR A 170 35.80 -3.74 -27.46
CA THR A 170 35.72 -2.38 -26.90
C THR A 170 34.31 -1.80 -27.07
N GLN A 171 33.63 -2.06 -28.17
CA GLN A 171 32.25 -1.67 -28.38
C GLN A 171 31.30 -2.32 -27.38
N VAL A 172 31.49 -3.60 -27.04
CA VAL A 172 30.73 -4.27 -25.99
C VAL A 172 30.93 -3.59 -24.64
N ILE A 173 32.20 -3.25 -24.28
CA ILE A 173 32.49 -2.56 -23.03
C ILE A 173 31.81 -1.19 -22.98
N ILE A 174 31.92 -0.40 -24.05
CA ILE A 174 31.27 0.92 -24.16
C ILE A 174 29.74 0.79 -24.00
N LYS A 175 29.14 -0.15 -24.72
CA LYS A 175 27.70 -0.39 -24.68
C LYS A 175 27.20 -0.80 -23.29
N GLU A 176 27.94 -1.67 -22.58
CA GLU A 176 27.59 -2.04 -21.22
C GLU A 176 27.82 -0.91 -20.22
N ALA A 177 28.86 -0.11 -20.37
CA ALA A 177 29.09 1.10 -19.57
C ALA A 177 27.95 2.12 -19.76
N ASP A 178 27.52 2.37 -21.01
CA ASP A 178 26.39 3.25 -21.34
C ASP A 178 25.08 2.71 -20.78
N ARG A 179 24.87 1.38 -20.83
CA ARG A 179 23.72 0.71 -20.25
C ARG A 179 23.66 0.88 -18.73
N LEU A 180 24.78 0.66 -18.04
CA LEU A 180 24.91 0.85 -16.59
C LEU A 180 24.70 2.31 -16.21
N GLN A 181 25.27 3.25 -16.96
CA GLN A 181 25.08 4.68 -16.75
C GLN A 181 23.59 5.07 -16.91
N SER A 182 22.90 4.56 -17.93
CA SER A 182 21.47 4.77 -18.13
C SER A 182 20.63 4.19 -16.98
N LEU A 183 21.02 3.05 -16.42
CA LEU A 183 20.38 2.49 -15.22
C LEU A 183 20.59 3.38 -14.00
N MET A 184 21.80 3.90 -13.81
CA MET A 184 22.11 4.84 -12.71
C MET A 184 21.38 6.17 -12.88
N ASP A 185 21.27 6.68 -14.10
CA ASP A 185 20.52 7.91 -14.39
C ASP A 185 19.01 7.73 -14.08
N ARG A 186 18.43 6.55 -14.31
CA ARG A 186 17.06 6.23 -13.89
C ARG A 186 16.90 6.20 -12.36
N LEU A 187 17.95 5.84 -11.63
CA LEU A 187 17.98 5.90 -10.16
C LEU A 187 18.00 7.34 -9.65
N LEU A 188 18.70 8.21 -10.37
CA LEU A 188 18.84 9.63 -10.03
C LEU A 188 17.70 10.49 -10.55
N VAL A 189 16.67 9.94 -11.23
CA VAL A 189 15.55 10.72 -11.78
C VAL A 189 14.68 11.39 -10.70
N PRO A 190 15.25 12.43 -10.04
CA PRO A 190 14.45 13.55 -9.60
C PRO A 190 14.85 14.86 -10.29
N HIS A 191 15.67 14.85 -11.35
CA HIS A 191 16.22 16.11 -11.90
C HIS A 191 15.36 16.82 -12.93
N ARG A 192 14.26 16.22 -13.39
CA ARG A 192 13.23 17.03 -14.05
C ARG A 192 12.35 17.59 -12.94
N VAL A 193 12.30 18.91 -12.82
CA VAL A 193 11.35 19.59 -11.94
C VAL A 193 9.97 18.96 -12.16
N PRO A 194 9.33 18.37 -11.12
CA PRO A 194 8.04 17.72 -11.31
C PRO A 194 7.05 18.71 -11.91
N LYS A 195 6.37 18.30 -12.97
CA LYS A 195 5.29 19.10 -13.55
C LYS A 195 4.00 18.75 -12.82
N TYR A 196 3.72 19.52 -11.77
CA TYR A 196 2.46 19.36 -11.04
C TYR A 196 1.34 20.04 -11.83
N GLU A 197 0.41 19.25 -12.36
CA GLU A 197 -0.77 19.69 -13.10
C GLU A 197 -2.01 18.93 -12.62
N PRO A 198 -3.22 19.48 -12.82
CA PRO A 198 -4.44 18.72 -12.57
C PRO A 198 -4.43 17.44 -13.41
N THR A 199 -4.47 16.30 -12.71
CA THR A 199 -4.28 14.98 -13.32
C THR A 199 -5.44 14.07 -12.93
N ASN A 200 -6.11 13.51 -13.92
CA ASN A 200 -7.12 12.48 -13.71
C ASN A 200 -6.44 11.14 -13.51
N ILE A 201 -6.66 10.52 -12.33
CA ILE A 201 -6.01 9.25 -12.02
C ILE A 201 -6.44 8.12 -12.96
N HIS A 202 -7.66 8.14 -13.46
CA HIS A 202 -8.17 7.12 -14.38
C HIS A 202 -7.48 7.16 -15.74
N GLU A 203 -7.12 8.37 -16.24
CA GLU A 203 -6.32 8.48 -17.47
C GLU A 203 -4.92 7.87 -17.29
N VAL A 204 -4.30 8.06 -16.11
CA VAL A 204 -3.03 7.43 -15.76
C VAL A 204 -3.19 5.90 -15.79
N LEU A 205 -4.24 5.37 -15.17
CA LEU A 205 -4.50 3.93 -15.11
C LEU A 205 -4.83 3.32 -16.48
N GLU A 206 -5.60 4.01 -17.32
CA GLU A 206 -5.88 3.52 -18.69
C GLU A 206 -4.61 3.50 -19.55
N ARG A 207 -3.72 4.48 -19.37
CA ARG A 207 -2.42 4.46 -20.05
C ARG A 207 -1.58 3.27 -19.61
N VAL A 208 -1.50 3.01 -18.30
CA VAL A 208 -0.80 1.84 -17.76
C VAL A 208 -1.40 0.53 -18.27
N ARG A 209 -2.73 0.42 -18.23
CA ARG A 209 -3.45 -0.74 -18.75
C ARG A 209 -3.10 -1.03 -20.21
N SER A 210 -3.13 0.02 -21.06
CA SER A 210 -2.79 -0.11 -22.47
C SER A 210 -1.37 -0.62 -22.68
N LEU A 211 -0.41 -0.13 -21.89
CA LEU A 211 0.98 -0.57 -21.96
C LEU A 211 1.14 -2.03 -21.52
N LEU A 212 0.50 -2.44 -20.40
CA LEU A 212 0.56 -3.82 -19.92
C LEU A 212 -0.01 -4.83 -20.93
N LEU A 213 -1.15 -4.49 -21.54
CA LEU A 213 -1.78 -5.33 -22.55
C LEU A 213 -0.96 -5.41 -23.85
N ALA A 214 -0.25 -4.35 -24.22
CA ALA A 214 0.64 -4.34 -25.36
C ALA A 214 1.90 -5.22 -25.13
N GLU A 215 2.42 -5.25 -23.89
CA GLU A 215 3.60 -6.04 -23.51
C GLU A 215 3.28 -7.54 -23.30
N SER A 216 2.03 -7.87 -22.93
CA SER A 216 1.61 -9.22 -22.58
C SER A 216 0.19 -9.53 -23.08
N PRO A 217 -0.05 -9.53 -24.39
CA PRO A 217 -1.40 -9.50 -24.96
C PRO A 217 -2.27 -10.73 -24.65
N ASN A 218 -1.66 -11.89 -24.41
CA ASN A 218 -2.41 -13.15 -24.25
C ASN A 218 -2.29 -13.79 -22.86
N ASN A 219 -1.52 -13.20 -21.94
CA ASN A 219 -1.14 -13.86 -20.69
C ASN A 219 -1.68 -13.17 -19.43
N ILE A 220 -2.45 -12.08 -19.56
CA ILE A 220 -2.89 -11.34 -18.41
C ILE A 220 -4.26 -10.69 -18.62
N LYS A 221 -5.09 -10.75 -17.58
CA LYS A 221 -6.34 -10.03 -17.52
C LYS A 221 -6.17 -8.79 -16.64
N VAL A 222 -6.45 -7.59 -17.18
CA VAL A 222 -6.40 -6.34 -16.41
C VAL A 222 -7.83 -5.83 -16.19
N ARG A 223 -8.33 -5.96 -14.97
CA ARG A 223 -9.68 -5.56 -14.55
C ARG A 223 -9.68 -4.16 -13.96
N ARG A 224 -10.70 -3.39 -14.30
CA ARG A 224 -10.97 -2.05 -13.79
C ARG A 224 -12.03 -2.11 -12.71
N ASP A 225 -11.81 -1.40 -11.60
CA ASP A 225 -12.75 -1.24 -10.50
C ASP A 225 -12.64 0.22 -10.00
N TYR A 226 -13.15 1.14 -10.82
CA TYR A 226 -12.95 2.58 -10.65
C TYR A 226 -14.13 3.26 -9.98
N ASP A 227 -13.83 4.14 -9.03
CA ASP A 227 -14.76 5.13 -8.51
C ASP A 227 -14.69 6.38 -9.39
N THR A 228 -15.69 6.53 -10.29
CA THR A 228 -15.72 7.62 -11.26
C THR A 228 -16.03 9.00 -10.66
N SER A 229 -16.36 9.06 -9.37
CA SER A 229 -16.64 10.32 -8.66
C SER A 229 -15.37 11.03 -8.14
N LEU A 230 -14.19 10.42 -8.33
CA LEU A 230 -12.94 10.98 -7.84
C LEU A 230 -12.58 12.28 -8.55
N PRO A 231 -12.19 13.33 -7.81
CA PRO A 231 -11.70 14.56 -8.39
C PRO A 231 -10.27 14.39 -8.94
N ASP A 232 -9.85 15.31 -9.79
CA ASP A 232 -8.47 15.40 -10.24
C ASP A 232 -7.54 15.70 -9.05
N LEU A 233 -6.35 15.12 -9.08
CA LEU A 233 -5.27 15.43 -8.14
C LEU A 233 -4.24 16.36 -8.81
N ILE A 234 -3.49 17.11 -8.02
CA ILE A 234 -2.33 17.85 -8.49
C ILE A 234 -1.11 16.94 -8.49
N GLY A 235 -0.63 16.54 -9.66
CA GLY A 235 0.45 15.56 -9.77
C GLY A 235 1.19 15.59 -11.10
N ASP A 236 2.36 14.94 -11.12
CA ASP A 236 3.13 14.69 -12.33
C ASP A 236 2.62 13.40 -13.00
N ARG A 237 1.87 13.56 -14.08
CA ARG A 237 1.24 12.46 -14.81
C ARG A 237 2.23 11.38 -15.26
N GLU A 238 3.39 11.79 -15.77
CA GLU A 238 4.40 10.83 -16.26
C GLU A 238 4.99 9.99 -15.12
N LYS A 239 5.28 10.61 -13.97
CA LYS A 239 5.79 9.91 -12.79
C LYS A 239 4.74 8.98 -12.18
N LEU A 240 3.48 9.38 -12.17
CA LEU A 240 2.38 8.52 -11.72
C LEU A 240 2.21 7.30 -12.64
N ILE A 241 2.26 7.49 -13.97
CA ILE A 241 2.24 6.38 -14.94
C ILE A 241 3.41 5.44 -14.68
N GLN A 242 4.63 5.96 -14.51
CA GLN A 242 5.83 5.17 -14.25
C GLN A 242 5.72 4.38 -12.94
N THR A 243 5.20 5.02 -11.89
CA THR A 243 4.99 4.38 -10.58
C THR A 243 4.05 3.18 -10.68
N VAL A 244 2.85 3.40 -11.24
CA VAL A 244 1.84 2.35 -11.35
C VAL A 244 2.32 1.24 -12.29
N LEU A 245 2.99 1.59 -13.38
CA LEU A 245 3.55 0.64 -14.34
C LEU A 245 4.65 -0.22 -13.71
N ASN A 246 5.52 0.34 -12.89
CA ASN A 246 6.55 -0.41 -12.17
C ASN A 246 5.93 -1.48 -11.25
N ILE A 247 4.90 -1.10 -10.50
CA ILE A 247 4.21 -2.03 -9.60
C ILE A 247 3.47 -3.10 -10.40
N ALA A 248 2.70 -2.70 -11.41
CA ALA A 248 1.93 -3.64 -12.20
C ALA A 248 2.80 -4.60 -13.03
N ARG A 249 3.94 -4.14 -13.58
CA ARG A 249 4.92 -5.02 -14.23
C ARG A 249 5.51 -6.04 -13.26
N ASN A 250 5.80 -5.64 -12.02
CA ASN A 250 6.26 -6.58 -11.00
C ASN A 250 5.23 -7.68 -10.72
N ALA A 251 3.94 -7.33 -10.66
CA ALA A 251 2.85 -8.28 -10.50
C ALA A 251 2.78 -9.25 -11.70
N VAL A 252 2.77 -8.72 -12.93
CA VAL A 252 2.73 -9.52 -14.17
C VAL A 252 3.88 -10.50 -14.23
N GLN A 253 5.10 -10.01 -14.00
CA GLN A 253 6.30 -10.84 -14.04
C GLN A 253 6.31 -11.91 -12.95
N ALA A 254 5.77 -11.61 -11.73
CA ALA A 254 5.65 -12.60 -10.66
C ALA A 254 4.72 -13.73 -11.04
N MET A 255 3.58 -13.39 -11.61
CA MET A 255 2.58 -14.35 -12.06
C MET A 255 3.09 -15.21 -13.23
N GLN A 256 3.80 -14.61 -14.19
CA GLN A 256 4.42 -15.33 -15.31
C GLN A 256 5.50 -16.30 -14.84
N SER A 257 6.40 -15.86 -13.94
CA SER A 257 7.45 -16.71 -13.38
C SER A 257 6.90 -17.88 -12.56
N ALA A 258 5.73 -17.70 -11.94
CA ALA A 258 5.03 -18.74 -11.18
C ALA A 258 4.11 -19.63 -12.04
N GLY A 259 3.99 -19.37 -13.35
CA GLY A 259 3.15 -20.15 -14.25
C GLY A 259 1.64 -20.03 -13.96
N ILE A 260 1.17 -18.87 -13.48
CA ILE A 260 -0.25 -18.64 -13.15
C ILE A 260 -1.06 -18.58 -14.45
N GLU A 261 -1.92 -19.58 -14.71
CA GLU A 261 -2.72 -19.67 -15.94
C GLU A 261 -3.77 -18.55 -16.09
N ASN A 262 -4.39 -18.14 -14.99
CA ASN A 262 -5.42 -17.07 -14.95
C ASN A 262 -4.87 -15.83 -14.26
N ALA A 263 -3.75 -15.30 -14.76
CA ALA A 263 -3.12 -14.12 -14.21
C ALA A 263 -4.04 -12.89 -14.32
N GLU A 264 -4.40 -12.28 -13.19
CA GLU A 264 -5.27 -11.12 -13.15
C GLU A 264 -4.61 -9.99 -12.33
N VAL A 265 -4.64 -8.77 -12.88
CA VAL A 265 -4.35 -7.54 -12.15
C VAL A 265 -5.61 -6.71 -12.08
N VAL A 266 -6.00 -6.29 -10.88
CA VAL A 266 -7.13 -5.39 -10.65
C VAL A 266 -6.60 -4.01 -10.31
N LEU A 267 -7.01 -3.01 -11.10
CA LEU A 267 -6.77 -1.60 -10.81
C LEU A 267 -8.03 -1.03 -10.16
N ARG A 268 -7.94 -0.70 -8.88
CA ARG A 268 -9.08 -0.22 -8.08
C ARG A 268 -8.82 1.19 -7.57
N THR A 269 -9.82 2.05 -7.63
CA THR A 269 -9.77 3.40 -7.06
C THR A 269 -10.95 3.65 -6.13
N ARG A 270 -10.72 4.34 -5.01
CA ARG A 270 -11.75 4.76 -4.03
C ARG A 270 -11.38 6.12 -3.45
N ALA A 271 -12.40 6.83 -2.97
CA ALA A 271 -12.19 8.03 -2.17
C ALA A 271 -11.94 7.64 -0.72
N GLU A 272 -10.85 8.12 -0.13
CA GLU A 272 -10.56 8.00 1.31
C GLU A 272 -10.73 9.38 1.95
N ARG A 273 -11.57 9.48 2.99
CA ARG A 273 -11.88 10.77 3.63
C ARG A 273 -11.10 10.93 4.93
N GLN A 274 -10.77 12.20 5.27
CA GLN A 274 -10.11 12.58 6.52
C GLN A 274 -8.80 11.82 6.78
N VAL A 275 -7.97 11.71 5.77
CA VAL A 275 -6.69 11.01 5.82
C VAL A 275 -5.59 11.94 6.33
N THR A 276 -4.73 11.43 7.21
CA THR A 276 -3.51 12.12 7.62
C THR A 276 -2.33 11.51 6.87
N LEU A 277 -1.65 12.27 6.03
CA LEU A 277 -0.45 11.87 5.29
C LEU A 277 0.68 12.82 5.63
N ALA A 278 1.85 12.31 5.96
CA ALA A 278 3.04 13.12 6.30
C ALA A 278 2.73 14.24 7.32
N LYS A 279 2.01 13.91 8.41
CA LYS A 279 1.58 14.85 9.48
C LYS A 279 0.56 15.92 9.05
N LYS A 280 0.13 15.94 7.78
CA LYS A 280 -0.89 16.87 7.27
C LYS A 280 -2.21 16.15 7.09
N ARG A 281 -3.30 16.74 7.61
CA ARG A 281 -4.65 16.19 7.45
C ARG A 281 -5.25 16.68 6.14
N TYR A 282 -5.72 15.74 5.32
CA TYR A 282 -6.40 16.00 4.06
C TYR A 282 -7.87 15.60 4.18
N ARG A 283 -8.75 16.39 3.57
CA ARG A 283 -10.19 16.11 3.56
C ARG A 283 -10.52 14.87 2.73
N VAL A 284 -9.80 14.71 1.61
CA VAL A 284 -9.97 13.60 0.67
C VAL A 284 -8.60 13.20 0.15
N ALA A 285 -8.39 11.89 0.02
CA ALA A 285 -7.28 11.30 -0.72
C ALA A 285 -7.83 10.26 -1.71
N ILE A 286 -7.13 10.05 -2.80
CA ILE A 286 -7.39 8.96 -3.73
C ILE A 286 -6.66 7.74 -3.21
N LYS A 287 -7.41 6.66 -2.93
CA LYS A 287 -6.89 5.33 -2.65
C LYS A 287 -6.84 4.55 -3.93
N LEU A 288 -5.65 4.33 -4.44
CA LEU A 288 -5.38 3.48 -5.60
C LEU A 288 -4.83 2.15 -5.11
N GLN A 289 -5.43 1.05 -5.55
CA GLN A 289 -4.99 -0.30 -5.25
C GLN A 289 -4.65 -1.05 -6.54
N ILE A 290 -3.49 -1.70 -6.53
CA ILE A 290 -3.03 -2.60 -7.59
C ILE A 290 -2.99 -3.99 -6.95
N ILE A 291 -3.93 -4.86 -7.36
CA ILE A 291 -4.15 -6.17 -6.73
C ILE A 291 -3.84 -7.23 -7.77
N ASP A 292 -3.00 -8.20 -7.43
CA ASP A 292 -2.71 -9.36 -8.26
C ASP A 292 -3.01 -10.67 -7.52
N ASN A 293 -3.24 -11.73 -8.30
CA ASN A 293 -3.44 -13.09 -7.82
C ASN A 293 -2.17 -13.96 -7.90
N GLY A 294 -1.02 -13.31 -7.79
CA GLY A 294 0.30 -13.92 -7.89
C GLY A 294 0.70 -14.79 -6.69
N PRO A 295 1.94 -15.29 -6.69
CA PRO A 295 2.45 -16.20 -5.64
C PRO A 295 2.63 -15.52 -4.28
N GLY A 296 2.49 -14.20 -4.21
CA GLY A 296 2.80 -13.41 -3.03
C GLY A 296 4.27 -13.03 -2.96
N ILE A 297 4.63 -12.29 -1.90
CA ILE A 297 5.98 -11.84 -1.60
C ILE A 297 6.51 -12.63 -0.41
N ALA A 298 7.69 -13.18 -0.54
CA ALA A 298 8.34 -13.95 0.52
C ALA A 298 8.53 -13.11 1.79
N THR A 299 8.32 -13.72 2.95
CA THR A 299 8.30 -13.02 4.25
C THR A 299 9.62 -12.37 4.63
N ASP A 300 10.74 -12.95 4.20
CA ASP A 300 12.11 -12.47 4.45
C ASP A 300 12.45 -11.16 3.72
N ILE A 301 11.79 -10.89 2.59
CA ILE A 301 12.00 -9.68 1.80
C ILE A 301 10.85 -8.68 1.91
N ARG A 302 9.68 -9.07 2.45
CA ARG A 302 8.46 -8.23 2.49
C ARG A 302 8.71 -6.84 3.10
N ASP A 303 9.41 -6.78 4.23
CA ASP A 303 9.70 -5.52 4.91
C ASP A 303 10.76 -4.68 4.19
N LYS A 304 11.42 -5.27 3.18
CA LYS A 304 12.54 -4.65 2.47
C LYS A 304 12.25 -4.39 0.98
N ILE A 305 11.02 -4.66 0.50
CA ILE A 305 10.69 -4.53 -0.94
C ILE A 305 10.85 -3.12 -1.50
N PHE A 306 10.79 -2.11 -0.63
CA PHE A 306 11.00 -0.72 -0.99
C PHE A 306 12.45 -0.26 -0.83
N TYR A 307 13.35 -1.13 -0.32
CA TYR A 307 14.78 -0.80 -0.29
C TYR A 307 15.39 -0.94 -1.69
N PRO A 308 16.30 -0.02 -2.05
CA PRO A 308 17.02 -0.12 -3.31
C PRO A 308 17.81 -1.42 -3.43
N LEU A 309 17.89 -1.96 -4.64
CA LEU A 309 18.65 -3.17 -4.97
C LEU A 309 18.13 -4.46 -4.29
N VAL A 310 17.01 -4.40 -3.59
CA VAL A 310 16.33 -5.59 -3.07
C VAL A 310 15.45 -6.16 -4.16
N SER A 311 15.72 -7.39 -4.56
CA SER A 311 14.95 -8.13 -5.56
C SER A 311 14.76 -9.57 -5.12
N GLY A 312 13.55 -10.07 -5.17
CA GLY A 312 13.24 -11.49 -4.97
C GLY A 312 13.43 -12.33 -6.24
N ARG A 313 14.04 -11.78 -7.32
CA ARG A 313 14.22 -12.46 -8.60
C ARG A 313 15.64 -12.31 -9.10
N GLU A 314 16.13 -13.37 -9.76
CA GLU A 314 17.37 -13.31 -10.53
C GLU A 314 17.21 -12.31 -11.70
N GLY A 315 18.17 -11.40 -11.85
CA GLY A 315 18.17 -10.36 -12.88
C GLY A 315 17.24 -9.16 -12.65
N GLY A 316 16.51 -9.12 -11.54
CA GLY A 316 15.73 -7.95 -11.14
C GLY A 316 16.64 -6.82 -10.65
N SER A 317 16.43 -5.58 -11.13
CA SER A 317 17.23 -4.42 -10.70
C SER A 317 17.00 -4.03 -9.23
N GLY A 318 15.89 -4.45 -8.62
CA GLY A 318 15.49 -4.05 -7.25
C GLY A 318 15.20 -2.56 -7.09
N LEU A 319 15.00 -1.81 -8.18
CA LEU A 319 14.89 -0.36 -8.18
C LEU A 319 13.47 0.15 -8.41
N GLY A 320 12.62 -0.66 -9.03
CA GLY A 320 11.29 -0.22 -9.46
C GLY A 320 10.38 0.21 -8.30
N LEU A 321 10.35 -0.53 -7.21
CA LEU A 321 9.52 -0.20 -6.03
C LEU A 321 10.11 0.93 -5.20
N ALA A 322 11.44 1.03 -5.10
CA ALA A 322 12.10 2.15 -4.44
C ALA A 322 11.82 3.49 -5.15
N LEU A 323 11.86 3.50 -6.50
CA LEU A 323 11.46 4.66 -7.30
C LEU A 323 9.98 4.98 -7.16
N ALA A 324 9.12 3.96 -7.15
CA ALA A 324 7.68 4.13 -6.93
C ALA A 324 7.41 4.83 -5.60
N GLN A 325 8.04 4.37 -4.52
CA GLN A 325 7.94 5.00 -3.20
C GLN A 325 8.42 6.46 -3.23
N THR A 326 9.56 6.74 -3.84
CA THR A 326 10.11 8.10 -3.96
C THR A 326 9.14 9.04 -4.68
N PHE A 327 8.55 8.60 -5.80
CA PHE A 327 7.61 9.43 -6.56
C PHE A 327 6.30 9.68 -5.80
N ILE A 328 5.77 8.67 -5.12
CA ILE A 328 4.56 8.84 -4.30
C ILE A 328 4.83 9.80 -3.14
N THR A 329 5.99 9.72 -2.49
CA THR A 329 6.38 10.67 -1.43
C THR A 329 6.51 12.10 -1.96
N GLN A 330 7.05 12.30 -3.17
CA GLN A 330 7.08 13.62 -3.82
C GLN A 330 5.68 14.20 -4.06
N HIS A 331 4.68 13.36 -4.22
CA HIS A 331 3.27 13.73 -4.31
C HIS A 331 2.57 13.83 -2.95
N HIS A 332 3.36 13.87 -1.84
CA HIS A 332 2.84 13.85 -0.47
C HIS A 332 1.94 12.67 -0.16
N GLY A 333 2.07 11.59 -0.93
CA GLY A 333 1.33 10.35 -0.79
C GLY A 333 2.07 9.31 0.05
N MET A 334 1.42 8.17 0.22
CA MET A 334 1.94 6.99 0.90
C MET A 334 1.73 5.76 0.02
N ILE A 335 2.65 4.80 0.09
CA ILE A 335 2.51 3.50 -0.54
C ILE A 335 2.73 2.40 0.50
N ASP A 336 1.87 1.39 0.49
CA ASP A 336 1.94 0.23 1.36
C ASP A 336 1.71 -1.06 0.55
N CYS A 337 2.08 -2.21 1.12
CA CYS A 337 1.96 -3.50 0.47
C CYS A 337 1.51 -4.57 1.46
N GLU A 338 0.39 -5.20 1.17
CA GLU A 338 -0.09 -6.41 1.81
C GLU A 338 0.06 -7.58 0.85
N SER A 339 0.66 -8.67 1.30
CA SER A 339 0.91 -9.81 0.43
C SER A 339 0.76 -11.14 1.14
N GLN A 340 0.04 -12.02 0.51
CA GLN A 340 -0.09 -13.43 0.84
C GLN A 340 -0.17 -14.26 -0.45
N PRO A 341 0.11 -15.56 -0.43
CA PRO A 341 -0.05 -16.41 -1.60
C PRO A 341 -1.47 -16.29 -2.19
N GLY A 342 -1.55 -16.03 -3.49
CA GLY A 342 -2.81 -15.82 -4.20
C GLY A 342 -3.36 -14.39 -4.16
N LYS A 343 -2.74 -13.47 -3.39
CA LYS A 343 -3.18 -12.07 -3.36
C LYS A 343 -2.07 -11.15 -2.89
N THR A 344 -1.59 -10.29 -3.76
CA THR A 344 -0.76 -9.13 -3.39
C THR A 344 -1.51 -7.85 -3.68
N CYS A 345 -1.52 -6.92 -2.75
CA CYS A 345 -2.20 -5.63 -2.87
C CYS A 345 -1.24 -4.51 -2.53
N PHE A 346 -0.89 -3.70 -3.52
CA PHE A 346 -0.22 -2.43 -3.29
C PHE A 346 -1.27 -1.34 -3.16
N THR A 347 -1.26 -0.62 -2.04
CA THR A 347 -2.16 0.50 -1.76
C THR A 347 -1.38 1.81 -1.82
N ILE A 348 -1.82 2.74 -2.65
CA ILE A 348 -1.26 4.08 -2.79
C ILE A 348 -2.32 5.08 -2.34
N LEU A 349 -1.95 5.98 -1.44
CA LEU A 349 -2.78 7.11 -1.01
C LEU A 349 -2.18 8.40 -1.56
N LEU A 350 -2.96 9.13 -2.36
CA LEU A 350 -2.58 10.41 -2.95
C LEU A 350 -3.52 11.50 -2.45
N PRO A 351 -3.01 12.56 -1.81
CA PRO A 351 -3.87 13.63 -1.31
C PRO A 351 -4.49 14.42 -2.45
N VAL A 352 -5.77 14.78 -2.29
CA VAL A 352 -6.44 15.73 -3.17
C VAL A 352 -6.41 17.10 -2.48
N GLU A 353 -5.64 18.03 -3.03
CA GLU A 353 -5.66 19.42 -2.55
C GLU A 353 -6.91 20.12 -3.08
N SER A 354 -7.73 20.65 -2.16
CA SER A 354 -8.88 21.47 -2.55
C SER A 354 -8.37 22.76 -3.20
N THR A 355 -8.71 22.97 -4.46
CA THR A 355 -8.31 24.13 -5.29
C THR A 355 -8.84 25.49 -4.77
N VAL A 356 -9.40 25.56 -3.56
CA VAL A 356 -10.15 26.73 -3.03
C VAL A 356 -9.27 27.77 -2.31
N ILE A 357 -7.94 27.58 -2.17
CA ILE A 357 -7.11 28.54 -1.42
C ILE A 357 -5.92 29.04 -2.26
N LYS A 358 -6.11 29.49 -3.47
CA LYS A 358 -5.08 30.28 -4.21
C LYS A 358 -5.58 31.54 -4.91
N GLN A 359 -6.79 32.02 -4.62
CA GLN A 359 -7.24 33.32 -5.15
C GLN A 359 -7.20 34.49 -4.15
N ALA A 360 -6.62 34.34 -2.98
CA ALA A 360 -6.63 35.41 -1.95
C ALA A 360 -5.26 36.06 -1.66
N VAL A 361 -4.23 35.85 -2.49
CA VAL A 361 -2.89 36.47 -2.25
C VAL A 361 -2.34 37.21 -3.49
N ILE A 362 -3.18 37.55 -4.46
CA ILE A 362 -2.79 38.48 -5.54
C ILE A 362 -3.78 39.63 -5.53
N THR A 363 -3.87 40.38 -4.44
CA THR A 363 -4.35 41.78 -4.43
C THR A 363 -4.01 42.37 -3.04
N GLN A 364 -2.77 42.78 -2.87
CA GLN A 364 -2.36 43.95 -2.08
C GLN A 364 -0.92 44.32 -2.48
#